data_711f58bafe7fe73ffb5ca0832292d812
#
_entry.id   711f58bafe7fe73ffb5ca0832292d812
#
_cell.length_a   1.000
_cell.length_b   1.000
_cell.length_c   1.000
_cell.angle_alpha   90.00
_cell.angle_beta   90.00
_cell.angle_gamma   90.00
#
_symmetry.space_group_name_H-M   'P 1'
#
loop_
_entity.id
_entity.type
_entity.pdbx_description
1 polymer ?
#
loop_
_entity_poly.entity_id
_entity_poly.type
_entity_poly.pdbx_seq_one_letter_code
_entity_poly.pdbx_strand_id
1 'polypeptide(L)'
;MATVYYTASSLDGYIVDAAGSLDWLLSRDIDADGPFGYRAFQESVGALVMGSATYEWIATNQPGDWPYEQPTWVLTSRPDITAAGHPVQTFNGDVAQLHPELVAAAAGRDVWVMGGGAAAAPFVAAGLVDELVVSYAPCTLGAGSAVLPVRSEWRLVESVVNGDFVCARWARAGG
;
A
#
# COMPACT_ATOMS: atom_id res chain seq x y z
N MET A 1 -3.19 0.22 -16.82
CA MET A 1 -2.33 1.00 -15.90
C MET A 1 -3.26 1.79 -14.99
N ALA A 2 -3.18 1.56 -13.72
CA ALA A 2 -3.90 2.26 -12.67
C ALA A 2 -2.94 2.61 -11.52
N THR A 3 -3.29 3.58 -10.71
CA THR A 3 -2.66 3.82 -9.41
C THR A 3 -3.51 3.14 -8.34
N VAL A 4 -2.96 2.13 -7.70
CA VAL A 4 -3.67 1.22 -6.80
C VAL A 4 -3.13 1.34 -5.38
N TYR A 5 -4.01 1.53 -4.41
CA TYR A 5 -3.69 1.33 -3.00
C TYR A 5 -4.11 -0.10 -2.62
N TYR A 6 -3.13 -1.01 -2.59
CA TYR A 6 -3.32 -2.40 -2.22
C TYR A 6 -2.80 -2.62 -0.80
N THR A 7 -3.67 -3.09 0.11
CA THR A 7 -3.36 -3.22 1.53
C THR A 7 -4.27 -4.23 2.24
N ALA A 8 -3.97 -4.53 3.49
CA ALA A 8 -4.88 -5.24 4.39
C ALA A 8 -5.37 -4.31 5.50
N SER A 9 -6.50 -4.64 6.11
CA SER A 9 -7.11 -3.87 7.19
C SER A 9 -7.79 -4.78 8.20
N SER A 10 -7.84 -4.37 9.47
CA SER A 10 -8.80 -4.90 10.43
C SER A 10 -10.23 -4.49 10.05
N LEU A 11 -11.26 -5.11 10.65
CA LEU A 11 -12.66 -4.76 10.41
C LEU A 11 -12.99 -3.32 10.82
N ASP A 12 -12.28 -2.78 11.78
CA ASP A 12 -12.44 -1.41 12.29
C ASP A 12 -11.48 -0.39 11.65
N GLY A 13 -10.80 -0.77 10.54
CA GLY A 13 -10.11 0.15 9.66
C GLY A 13 -8.67 0.50 10.03
N TYR A 14 -7.94 -0.39 10.68
CA TYR A 14 -6.53 -0.20 11.01
C TYR A 14 -5.62 -1.14 10.23
N ILE A 15 -4.42 -0.66 9.87
CA ILE A 15 -3.37 -1.45 9.19
C ILE A 15 -2.27 -1.90 10.16
N VAL A 16 -2.12 -1.22 11.28
CA VAL A 16 -1.15 -1.51 12.35
C VAL A 16 -1.86 -1.28 13.67
N ASP A 17 -1.61 -2.12 14.65
CA ASP A 17 -2.17 -1.95 15.98
C ASP A 17 -1.50 -0.79 16.78
N ALA A 18 -1.96 -0.55 17.99
CA ALA A 18 -1.43 0.52 18.85
C ALA A 18 0.03 0.30 19.27
N ALA A 19 0.54 -0.94 19.21
CA ALA A 19 1.93 -1.29 19.49
C ALA A 19 2.84 -1.24 18.24
N GLY A 20 2.29 -0.96 17.06
CA GLY A 20 3.02 -0.98 15.79
C GLY A 20 3.19 -2.37 15.20
N SER A 21 2.46 -3.39 15.69
CA SER A 21 2.56 -4.77 15.23
C SER A 21 1.64 -5.07 14.04
N LEU A 22 2.10 -6.00 13.20
CA LEU A 22 1.36 -6.66 12.12
C LEU A 22 1.03 -8.13 12.43
N ASP A 23 1.24 -8.61 13.65
CA ASP A 23 1.03 -10.01 14.02
C ASP A 23 -0.40 -10.48 13.75
N TRP A 24 -1.38 -9.59 13.93
CA TRP A 24 -2.79 -9.83 13.62
C TRP A 24 -3.03 -10.19 12.15
N LEU A 25 -2.19 -9.67 11.24
CA LEU A 25 -2.24 -9.93 9.80
C LEU A 25 -1.42 -11.16 9.44
N LEU A 26 -0.17 -11.24 9.91
CA LEU A 26 0.81 -12.26 9.53
C LEU A 26 0.46 -13.65 10.09
N SER A 27 -0.39 -13.71 11.11
CA SER A 27 -0.90 -14.98 11.68
C SER A 27 -2.11 -15.54 10.95
N ARG A 28 -2.61 -14.88 9.90
CA ARG A 28 -3.81 -15.28 9.16
C ARG A 28 -3.48 -16.06 7.90
N ASP A 29 -4.41 -16.92 7.52
CA ASP A 29 -4.30 -17.69 6.29
C ASP A 29 -4.87 -16.91 5.10
N ILE A 30 -4.06 -16.74 4.06
CA ILE A 30 -4.42 -16.12 2.80
C ILE A 30 -3.66 -16.82 1.67
N ASP A 31 -4.37 -17.15 0.60
CA ASP A 31 -3.74 -17.74 -0.58
C ASP A 31 -3.16 -16.61 -1.47
N ALA A 32 -1.84 -16.58 -1.57
CA ALA A 32 -1.12 -15.60 -2.38
C ALA A 32 -1.40 -15.73 -3.89
N ASP A 33 -1.86 -16.91 -4.33
CA ASP A 33 -2.27 -17.20 -5.71
C ASP A 33 -3.80 -17.16 -5.89
N GLY A 34 -4.52 -16.96 -4.81
CA GLY A 34 -5.99 -16.88 -4.80
C GLY A 34 -6.51 -15.53 -5.32
N PRO A 35 -7.84 -15.35 -5.29
CA PRO A 35 -8.48 -14.10 -5.72
C PRO A 35 -7.94 -12.89 -4.93
N PHE A 36 -7.55 -11.83 -5.63
CA PHE A 36 -6.85 -10.66 -5.06
C PHE A 36 -5.53 -11.01 -4.34
N GLY A 37 -4.96 -12.17 -4.67
CA GLY A 37 -3.70 -12.64 -4.09
C GLY A 37 -2.53 -11.75 -4.46
N TYR A 38 -1.54 -11.74 -3.58
CA TYR A 38 -0.39 -10.85 -3.67
C TYR A 38 0.47 -11.07 -4.93
N ARG A 39 0.63 -12.33 -5.41
CA ARG A 39 1.50 -12.63 -6.56
C ARG A 39 0.98 -12.03 -7.86
N ALA A 40 -0.29 -12.26 -8.20
CA ALA A 40 -0.89 -11.71 -9.40
C ALA A 40 -0.89 -10.18 -9.37
N PHE A 41 -1.12 -9.58 -8.19
CA PHE A 41 -1.02 -8.13 -8.02
C PHE A 41 0.41 -7.65 -8.24
N GLN A 42 1.42 -8.28 -7.63
CA GLN A 42 2.82 -7.88 -7.75
C GLN A 42 3.33 -7.91 -9.21
N GLU A 43 2.88 -8.89 -10.00
CA GLU A 43 3.20 -8.99 -11.43
C GLU A 43 2.65 -7.81 -12.24
N SER A 44 1.53 -7.23 -11.84
CA SER A 44 0.95 -6.05 -12.49
C SER A 44 1.69 -4.75 -12.19
N VAL A 45 2.49 -4.72 -11.12
CA VAL A 45 3.13 -3.50 -10.59
C VAL A 45 4.39 -3.13 -11.37
N GLY A 46 4.51 -1.86 -11.75
CA GLY A 46 5.67 -1.30 -12.44
C GLY A 46 6.47 -0.29 -11.63
N ALA A 47 5.86 0.32 -10.63
CA ALA A 47 6.53 1.25 -9.72
C ALA A 47 5.85 1.21 -8.34
N LEU A 48 6.61 1.50 -7.29
CA LEU A 48 6.14 1.52 -5.91
C LEU A 48 6.37 2.87 -5.24
N VAL A 49 5.46 3.25 -4.36
CA VAL A 49 5.65 4.35 -3.44
C VAL A 49 5.14 3.98 -2.05
N MET A 50 5.92 4.31 -1.03
CA MET A 50 5.59 4.02 0.37
C MET A 50 6.02 5.14 1.31
N GLY A 51 5.47 5.16 2.51
CA GLY A 51 5.95 6.01 3.59
C GLY A 51 7.18 5.44 4.29
N SER A 52 7.88 6.28 5.05
CA SER A 52 9.08 5.91 5.80
C SER A 52 8.85 4.76 6.78
N ALA A 53 7.71 4.70 7.47
CA ALA A 53 7.40 3.63 8.41
C ALA A 53 7.29 2.26 7.72
N THR A 54 6.67 2.20 6.54
CA THR A 54 6.59 0.97 5.74
C THR A 54 7.98 0.55 5.26
N TYR A 55 8.79 1.49 4.77
CA TYR A 55 10.17 1.23 4.38
C TYR A 55 11.01 0.66 5.54
N GLU A 56 10.97 1.31 6.71
CA GLU A 56 11.71 0.88 7.89
C GLU A 56 11.26 -0.50 8.37
N TRP A 57 9.96 -0.79 8.30
CA TRP A 57 9.44 -2.10 8.64
C TRP A 57 9.99 -3.20 7.69
N ILE A 58 9.97 -2.97 6.39
CA ILE A 58 10.51 -3.90 5.39
C ILE A 58 12.00 -4.11 5.63
N ALA A 59 12.78 -3.04 5.76
CA ALA A 59 14.21 -3.10 5.99
C ALA A 59 14.59 -3.85 7.27
N THR A 60 13.73 -3.81 8.29
CA THR A 60 13.96 -4.49 9.57
C THR A 60 13.54 -5.97 9.53
N ASN A 61 12.40 -6.28 8.90
CA ASN A 61 11.79 -7.60 8.99
C ASN A 61 12.13 -8.51 7.79
N GLN A 62 12.69 -7.95 6.73
CA GLN A 62 13.19 -8.69 5.56
C GLN A 62 14.69 -8.38 5.38
N PRO A 63 15.56 -8.90 6.27
CA PRO A 63 17.00 -8.64 6.17
C PRO A 63 17.57 -9.31 4.93
N GLY A 64 18.40 -8.58 4.20
CA GLY A 64 19.03 -9.01 2.96
C GLY A 64 18.88 -7.99 1.84
N ASP A 65 18.81 -8.49 0.62
CA ASP A 65 18.58 -7.63 -0.54
C ASP A 65 17.17 -7.04 -0.53
N TRP A 66 17.03 -5.86 -1.12
CA TRP A 66 15.73 -5.20 -1.27
C TRP A 66 14.75 -6.11 -2.05
N PRO A 67 13.54 -6.38 -1.52
CA PRO A 67 12.67 -7.43 -2.06
C PRO A 67 11.94 -7.06 -3.36
N TYR A 68 12.10 -5.82 -3.84
CA TYR A 68 11.40 -5.33 -5.04
C TYR A 68 12.39 -4.95 -6.14
N GLU A 69 12.13 -5.41 -7.35
CA GLU A 69 12.89 -5.03 -8.54
C GLU A 69 12.40 -3.73 -9.17
N GLN A 70 11.16 -3.36 -8.87
CA GLN A 70 10.53 -2.17 -9.43
C GLN A 70 11.12 -0.89 -8.83
N PRO A 71 11.22 0.20 -9.61
CA PRO A 71 11.54 1.53 -9.10
C PRO A 71 10.68 1.89 -7.90
N THR A 72 11.32 2.28 -6.80
CA THR A 72 10.64 2.50 -5.51
C THR A 72 10.96 3.88 -4.96
N TRP A 73 9.92 4.59 -4.50
CA TRP A 73 10.04 5.86 -3.78
C TRP A 73 9.58 5.74 -2.34
N VAL A 74 10.33 6.42 -1.47
CA VAL A 74 10.00 6.55 -0.04
C VAL A 74 9.66 8.00 0.26
N LEU A 75 8.43 8.24 0.69
CA LEU A 75 7.98 9.56 1.13
C LEU A 75 8.54 9.85 2.52
N THR A 76 9.48 10.79 2.60
CA THR A 76 10.17 11.11 3.85
C THR A 76 10.83 12.47 3.79
N SER A 77 10.88 13.17 4.94
CA SER A 77 11.72 14.34 5.15
C SER A 77 13.15 13.98 5.62
N ARG A 78 13.44 12.68 5.80
CA ARG A 78 14.75 12.16 6.24
C ARG A 78 15.48 11.52 5.05
N PRO A 79 16.33 12.27 4.32
CA PRO A 79 16.99 11.73 3.13
C PRO A 79 18.00 10.60 3.42
N ASP A 80 18.47 10.52 4.65
CA ASP A 80 19.41 9.52 5.16
C ASP A 80 18.75 8.18 5.57
N ILE A 81 17.42 8.08 5.49
CA ILE A 81 16.67 6.86 5.84
C ILE A 81 17.13 5.66 4.98
N THR A 82 17.60 5.91 3.77
CA THR A 82 18.05 4.91 2.80
C THR A 82 19.55 4.56 2.94
N ALA A 83 20.18 4.90 4.05
CA ALA A 83 21.60 4.63 4.30
C ALA A 83 22.01 3.15 4.22
N ALA A 84 21.05 2.22 4.23
CA ALA A 84 21.27 0.79 4.04
C ALA A 84 21.69 0.38 2.61
N GLY A 85 21.74 1.34 1.65
CA GLY A 85 22.14 1.06 0.27
C GLY A 85 21.07 0.38 -0.57
N HIS A 86 19.81 0.35 -0.11
CA HIS A 86 18.69 -0.16 -0.92
C HIS A 86 18.46 0.74 -2.15
N PRO A 87 18.08 0.16 -3.31
CA PRO A 87 17.87 0.87 -4.56
C PRO A 87 16.53 1.62 -4.57
N VAL A 88 16.33 2.53 -3.61
CA VAL A 88 15.12 3.33 -3.46
C VAL A 88 15.44 4.82 -3.55
N GLN A 89 14.49 5.60 -4.01
CA GLN A 89 14.57 7.05 -4.07
C GLN A 89 13.79 7.67 -2.91
N THR A 90 14.27 8.79 -2.37
CA THR A 90 13.51 9.54 -1.36
C THR A 90 12.80 10.71 -2.02
N PHE A 91 11.60 11.01 -1.54
CA PHE A 91 10.84 12.17 -1.97
C PHE A 91 10.23 12.91 -0.78
N ASN A 92 10.37 14.25 -0.80
CA ASN A 92 9.77 15.14 0.18
C ASN A 92 9.11 16.29 -0.56
N GLY A 93 7.80 16.26 -0.71
CA GLY A 93 7.05 17.27 -1.45
C GLY A 93 5.60 16.88 -1.70
N ASP A 94 4.96 17.62 -2.59
CA ASP A 94 3.60 17.33 -3.03
C ASP A 94 3.58 16.08 -3.93
N VAL A 95 2.79 15.08 -3.54
CA VAL A 95 2.64 13.83 -4.29
C VAL A 95 2.10 14.03 -5.71
N ALA A 96 1.41 15.13 -5.98
CA ALA A 96 0.96 15.47 -7.32
C ALA A 96 2.14 15.79 -8.27
N GLN A 97 3.26 16.24 -7.73
CA GLN A 97 4.50 16.45 -8.51
C GLN A 97 5.25 15.13 -8.73
N LEU A 98 5.19 14.20 -7.80
CA LEU A 98 5.80 12.89 -7.92
C LEU A 98 5.03 11.95 -8.85
N HIS A 99 3.70 12.01 -8.84
CA HIS A 99 2.86 11.03 -9.53
C HIS A 99 3.19 10.84 -11.03
N PRO A 100 3.45 11.89 -11.83
CA PRO A 100 3.87 11.70 -13.23
C PRO A 100 5.16 10.88 -13.38
N GLU A 101 6.11 11.02 -12.46
CA GLU A 101 7.36 10.24 -12.44
C GLU A 101 7.10 8.77 -12.13
N LEU A 102 6.23 8.48 -11.14
CA LEU A 102 5.79 7.13 -10.81
C LEU A 102 5.13 6.45 -12.04
N VAL A 103 4.23 7.17 -12.70
CA VAL A 103 3.52 6.68 -13.90
C VAL A 103 4.50 6.39 -15.04
N ALA A 104 5.47 7.25 -15.27
CA ALA A 104 6.50 7.05 -16.29
C ALA A 104 7.38 5.83 -15.97
N ALA A 105 7.81 5.70 -14.71
CA ALA A 105 8.63 4.59 -14.25
C ALA A 105 7.88 3.24 -14.28
N ALA A 106 6.57 3.26 -14.09
CA ALA A 106 5.73 2.06 -14.16
C ALA A 106 5.67 1.43 -15.55
N ALA A 107 6.06 2.17 -16.60
CA ALA A 107 6.21 1.69 -17.98
C ALA A 107 4.96 0.94 -18.51
N GLY A 108 3.78 1.49 -18.25
CA GLY A 108 2.49 0.95 -18.70
C GLY A 108 1.87 -0.07 -17.74
N ARG A 109 2.57 -0.45 -16.66
CA ARG A 109 2.04 -1.27 -15.56
C ARG A 109 1.45 -0.38 -14.46
N ASP A 110 0.95 -0.98 -13.39
CA ASP A 110 0.30 -0.26 -12.31
C ASP A 110 1.32 0.42 -11.37
N VAL A 111 0.92 1.53 -10.78
CA VAL A 111 1.62 2.17 -9.67
C VAL A 111 1.05 1.66 -8.37
N TRP A 112 1.85 1.04 -7.53
CA TRP A 112 1.43 0.59 -6.22
C TRP A 112 1.74 1.62 -5.15
N VAL A 113 0.70 2.23 -4.61
CA VAL A 113 0.79 2.95 -3.34
C VAL A 113 0.73 1.90 -2.24
N MET A 114 1.89 1.49 -1.72
CA MET A 114 1.99 0.43 -0.72
C MET A 114 1.47 0.88 0.66
N GLY A 115 1.57 2.16 0.92
CA GLY A 115 1.11 2.72 2.20
C GLY A 115 2.27 3.09 3.13
N GLY A 116 2.08 3.20 4.51
CA GLY A 116 0.78 3.13 5.19
C GLY A 116 -0.25 4.18 4.80
N GLY A 117 -1.35 4.15 5.51
CA GLY A 117 -2.50 5.03 5.21
C GLY A 117 -2.18 6.52 5.18
N ALA A 118 -1.28 7.00 6.05
CA ALA A 118 -0.82 8.38 6.04
C ALA A 118 -0.06 8.75 4.76
N ALA A 119 0.64 7.79 4.14
CA ALA A 119 1.32 7.99 2.86
C ALA A 119 0.34 7.90 1.67
N ALA A 120 -0.71 7.08 1.78
CA ALA A 120 -1.75 6.94 0.75
C ALA A 120 -2.72 8.13 0.74
N ALA A 121 -3.01 8.71 1.89
CA ALA A 121 -4.00 9.78 2.04
C ALA A 121 -3.77 11.00 1.11
N PRO A 122 -2.55 11.53 0.94
CA PRO A 122 -2.29 12.64 0.00
C PRO A 122 -2.62 12.27 -1.46
N PHE A 123 -2.30 11.05 -1.91
CA PHE A 123 -2.66 10.59 -3.26
C PHE A 123 -4.18 10.52 -3.46
N VAL A 124 -4.89 10.00 -2.45
CA VAL A 124 -6.36 9.95 -2.49
C VAL A 124 -6.96 11.36 -2.49
N ALA A 125 -6.47 12.25 -1.62
CA ALA A 125 -6.93 13.64 -1.55
C ALA A 125 -6.73 14.40 -2.89
N ALA A 126 -5.60 14.14 -3.56
CA ALA A 126 -5.30 14.71 -4.87
C ALA A 126 -6.03 14.01 -6.04
N GLY A 127 -6.82 12.97 -5.74
CA GLY A 127 -7.53 12.22 -6.76
C GLY A 127 -6.66 11.37 -7.67
N LEU A 128 -5.50 10.95 -7.22
CA LEU A 128 -4.49 10.22 -8.00
C LEU A 128 -4.60 8.69 -7.84
N VAL A 129 -5.40 8.20 -6.89
CA VAL A 129 -5.66 6.76 -6.72
C VAL A 129 -6.91 6.38 -7.50
N ASP A 130 -6.78 5.41 -8.39
CA ASP A 130 -7.87 4.90 -9.22
C ASP A 130 -8.65 3.80 -8.51
N GLU A 131 -7.93 2.91 -7.80
CA GLU A 131 -8.48 1.74 -7.15
C GLU A 131 -7.95 1.55 -5.72
N LEU A 132 -8.83 1.10 -4.83
CA LEU A 132 -8.46 0.50 -3.56
C LEU A 132 -8.65 -1.01 -3.66
N VAL A 133 -7.67 -1.78 -3.22
CA VAL A 133 -7.79 -3.22 -3.00
C VAL A 133 -7.47 -3.48 -1.55
N VAL A 134 -8.47 -3.89 -0.78
CA VAL A 134 -8.35 -4.06 0.67
C VAL A 134 -8.76 -5.46 1.07
N SER A 135 -7.87 -6.17 1.75
CA SER A 135 -8.13 -7.46 2.37
C SER A 135 -8.48 -7.27 3.85
N TYR A 136 -9.75 -7.45 4.21
CA TYR A 136 -10.24 -7.27 5.58
C TYR A 136 -10.08 -8.56 6.37
N ALA A 137 -9.26 -8.51 7.41
CA ALA A 137 -9.08 -9.62 8.35
C ALA A 137 -10.24 -9.69 9.36
N PRO A 138 -10.60 -10.89 9.86
CA PRO A 138 -11.71 -11.08 10.80
C PRO A 138 -11.31 -10.69 12.23
N CYS A 139 -10.83 -9.48 12.43
CA CYS A 139 -10.46 -8.94 13.75
C CYS A 139 -10.69 -7.43 13.82
N THR A 140 -10.77 -6.92 15.04
CA THR A 140 -10.76 -5.50 15.37
C THR A 140 -9.54 -5.20 16.22
N LEU A 141 -8.93 -4.03 16.03
CA LEU A 141 -7.74 -3.60 16.78
C LEU A 141 -8.04 -2.52 17.80
N GLY A 142 -9.16 -1.81 17.66
CA GLY A 142 -9.61 -0.76 18.58
C GLY A 142 -8.82 0.55 18.51
N ALA A 143 -7.53 0.48 18.12
CA ALA A 143 -6.65 1.63 17.93
C ALA A 143 -5.47 1.22 17.04
N GLY A 144 -4.76 2.21 16.49
CA GLY A 144 -3.59 1.98 15.64
C GLY A 144 -3.47 2.99 14.50
N SER A 145 -2.78 2.58 13.43
CA SER A 145 -2.67 3.39 12.22
C SER A 145 -3.84 3.11 11.29
N ALA A 146 -4.61 4.15 10.98
CA ALA A 146 -5.78 4.02 10.10
C ALA A 146 -5.39 3.60 8.68
N VAL A 147 -6.22 2.74 8.07
CA VAL A 147 -6.02 2.27 6.70
C VAL A 147 -6.03 3.42 5.69
N LEU A 148 -6.89 4.40 5.88
CA LEU A 148 -6.97 5.57 5.00
C LEU A 148 -7.53 6.78 5.78
N PRO A 149 -6.67 7.61 6.40
CA PRO A 149 -7.10 8.73 7.24
C PRO A 149 -7.47 9.98 6.41
N VAL A 150 -8.34 9.82 5.42
CA VAL A 150 -8.85 10.90 4.57
C VAL A 150 -10.29 10.60 4.15
N ARG A 151 -11.13 11.63 4.09
CA ARG A 151 -12.48 11.47 3.57
C ARG A 151 -12.45 11.25 2.06
N SER A 152 -13.08 10.18 1.60
CA SER A 152 -13.16 9.82 0.18
C SER A 152 -14.38 8.94 -0.08
N GLU A 153 -14.84 8.91 -1.33
CA GLU A 153 -16.00 8.12 -1.76
C GLU A 153 -15.57 7.10 -2.80
N TRP A 154 -16.02 5.87 -2.62
CA TRP A 154 -15.64 4.74 -3.46
C TRP A 154 -16.87 3.93 -3.88
N ARG A 155 -16.78 3.28 -5.02
CA ARG A 155 -17.80 2.37 -5.53
C ARG A 155 -17.23 0.94 -5.50
N LEU A 156 -17.91 0.04 -4.81
CA LEU A 156 -17.55 -1.37 -4.81
C LEU A 156 -17.61 -1.92 -6.24
N VAL A 157 -16.54 -2.55 -6.68
CA VAL A 157 -16.44 -3.23 -7.97
C VAL A 157 -16.65 -4.72 -7.80
N GLU A 158 -15.94 -5.32 -6.83
CA GLU A 158 -15.95 -6.76 -6.61
C GLU A 158 -15.56 -7.06 -5.16
N SER A 159 -16.06 -8.16 -4.63
CA SER A 159 -15.61 -8.71 -3.35
C SER A 159 -15.61 -10.21 -3.37
N VAL A 160 -14.67 -10.83 -2.65
CA VAL A 160 -14.50 -12.29 -2.61
C VAL A 160 -13.85 -12.70 -1.30
N VAL A 161 -14.03 -13.94 -0.90
CA VAL A 161 -13.32 -14.55 0.23
C VAL A 161 -12.01 -15.16 -0.27
N ASN A 162 -10.92 -14.89 0.43
CA ASN A 162 -9.63 -15.53 0.21
C ASN A 162 -9.01 -15.90 1.57
N GLY A 163 -8.97 -17.20 1.89
CA GLY A 163 -8.57 -17.67 3.21
C GLY A 163 -9.46 -17.08 4.30
N ASP A 164 -8.83 -16.45 5.29
CA ASP A 164 -9.52 -15.78 6.39
C ASP A 164 -10.09 -14.39 6.03
N PHE A 165 -9.78 -13.87 4.83
CA PHE A 165 -10.05 -12.49 4.46
C PHE A 165 -11.28 -12.32 3.57
N VAL A 166 -11.98 -11.21 3.75
CA VAL A 166 -12.85 -10.64 2.73
C VAL A 166 -12.06 -9.60 1.95
N CYS A 167 -11.74 -9.92 0.70
CA CYS A 167 -11.01 -9.04 -0.19
C CYS A 167 -11.99 -8.24 -1.04
N ALA A 168 -11.78 -6.95 -1.17
CA ALA A 168 -12.65 -6.09 -1.95
C ALA A 168 -11.85 -5.10 -2.79
N ARG A 169 -12.33 -4.88 -4.02
CA ARG A 169 -11.84 -3.86 -4.94
C ARG A 169 -12.88 -2.76 -5.10
N TRP A 170 -12.41 -1.55 -4.94
CA TRP A 170 -13.19 -0.33 -5.01
C TRP A 170 -12.61 0.57 -6.08
N ALA A 171 -13.42 1.07 -6.98
CA ALA A 171 -13.03 2.12 -7.91
C ALA A 171 -13.41 3.48 -7.34
N ARG A 172 -12.62 4.49 -7.67
CA ARG A 172 -12.95 5.87 -7.30
C ARG A 172 -14.35 6.21 -7.83
N ALA A 173 -15.20 6.75 -6.95
CA ALA A 173 -16.49 7.27 -7.37
C ALA A 173 -16.22 8.45 -8.31
N GLY A 174 -16.75 8.40 -9.53
CA GLY A 174 -16.50 9.39 -10.57
C GLY A 174 -16.79 10.81 -10.08
N GLY A 175 -15.90 11.75 -10.43
CA GLY A 175 -16.18 13.15 -10.35
C GLY A 175 -17.16 13.55 -11.44
#